data_1e5ad120171f29f7660ede5a4aee2319
#
_entry.id   1e5ad120171f29f7660ede5a4aee2319
#
_cell.length_a   1.000
_cell.length_b   1.000
_cell.length_c   1.000
_cell.angle_alpha   90.00
_cell.angle_beta   90.00
_cell.angle_gamma   90.00
#
_symmetry.space_group_name_H-M   'P 1'
#
loop_
_entity.id
_entity.type
_entity.pdbx_description
1 polymer ?
#
loop_
_entity_poly.entity_id
_entity_poly.type
_entity_poly.pdbx_seq_one_letter_code
_entity_poly.pdbx_strand_id
1 'polypeptide(L)'
;MFLNIVTADGAAEERVIREMKARAAGARGDIEQIVRGVMADVQARGWEAVVEYAEKFDGKAPYIVEPKVLDDAYNACDPKLIAALEKAAANIRDYHEQMLVKTWEWNRSGGETLGQTVRGLSRVGIYVPGGTAAYPSSVLMNAIPAKVAGVGELIMVTPPTENMSNEVLAAAKIAGVDTVIAIGGTQAIAALTYGAGFIPQVDKIVGPGNAFVAAAKKLAFGTVDIDMIAGPSEVLVIADHTANPIYVAADLLSQAEHDKLASAVLLTDSMAQAQAISCEMERQAKLLPRWDIIKESVANYGCAIVFDDLKDACRMADVVAPEHLEVVTAAPRELLPYLHNAGAIFLGQYAPEPLGDYMAGPCHVLPTSGTARFFSPLSTDTFLKKTSVIEYTRDALESYAQDIIALAQSEHLDAHANSIAVRFAEENDNENR
;
A
#
# COMPACT_ATOMS: atom_id res chain seq x y z
N MET A 1 -33.86 -0.35 10.10
CA MET A 1 -32.92 0.47 9.33
C MET A 1 -31.69 -0.39 9.07
N PHE A 2 -31.12 -0.28 7.90
CA PHE A 2 -29.98 -1.13 7.50
C PHE A 2 -28.68 -0.71 8.16
N LEU A 3 -28.45 0.62 8.30
CA LEU A 3 -27.39 1.17 9.13
C LEU A 3 -27.85 1.40 10.57
N ASN A 4 -26.92 1.21 11.53
CA ASN A 4 -27.10 1.70 12.90
C ASN A 4 -26.87 3.21 12.93
N ILE A 5 -27.94 4.00 13.15
CA ILE A 5 -27.86 5.47 13.15
C ILE A 5 -27.83 5.96 14.59
N VAL A 6 -26.82 6.75 14.93
CA VAL A 6 -26.63 7.34 16.26
C VAL A 6 -26.33 8.84 16.13
N THR A 7 -26.64 9.61 17.16
CA THR A 7 -26.20 11.02 17.26
C THR A 7 -24.85 11.07 17.96
N ALA A 8 -23.99 11.95 17.50
CA ALA A 8 -22.70 12.21 18.12
C ALA A 8 -22.89 12.73 19.56
N ASP A 9 -22.32 12.05 20.54
CA ASP A 9 -22.37 12.37 21.96
C ASP A 9 -21.02 12.11 22.68
N GLY A 10 -19.96 11.89 21.93
CA GLY A 10 -18.63 11.48 22.37
C GLY A 10 -18.53 9.97 22.62
N ALA A 11 -19.53 9.34 23.23
CA ALA A 11 -19.51 7.92 23.54
C ALA A 11 -19.79 7.05 22.29
N ALA A 12 -20.62 7.53 21.38
CA ALA A 12 -20.91 6.85 20.11
C ALA A 12 -19.66 6.82 19.23
N GLU A 13 -18.93 7.94 19.10
CA GLU A 13 -17.70 8.06 18.35
C GLU A 13 -16.60 7.13 18.91
N GLU A 14 -16.37 7.20 20.25
CA GLU A 14 -15.38 6.33 20.91
C GLU A 14 -15.69 4.85 20.72
N ARG A 15 -16.96 4.46 20.75
CA ARG A 15 -17.38 3.09 20.50
C ARG A 15 -17.02 2.64 19.08
N VAL A 16 -17.39 3.42 18.07
CA VAL A 16 -17.10 3.09 16.66
C VAL A 16 -15.60 3.02 16.42
N ILE A 17 -14.83 3.99 16.90
CA ILE A 17 -13.37 4.00 16.80
C ILE A 17 -12.77 2.74 17.46
N ARG A 18 -13.25 2.35 18.62
CA ARG A 18 -12.77 1.15 19.31
C ARG A 18 -13.11 -0.13 18.55
N GLU A 19 -14.32 -0.25 18.01
CA GLU A 19 -14.75 -1.39 17.22
C GLU A 19 -13.92 -1.53 15.94
N MET A 20 -13.65 -0.45 15.23
CA MET A 20 -12.79 -0.42 14.05
C MET A 20 -11.35 -0.85 14.39
N LYS A 21 -10.79 -0.36 15.50
CA LYS A 21 -9.45 -0.78 15.96
C LYS A 21 -9.39 -2.26 16.38
N ALA A 22 -10.43 -2.76 17.06
CA ALA A 22 -10.50 -4.16 17.49
C ALA A 22 -10.59 -5.13 16.31
N ARG A 23 -11.28 -4.76 15.23
CA ARG A 23 -11.37 -5.51 13.98
C ARG A 23 -9.99 -5.84 13.41
N ALA A 24 -9.08 -4.87 13.42
CA ALA A 24 -7.71 -5.02 12.93
C ALA A 24 -6.85 -5.96 13.79
N ALA A 25 -7.21 -6.17 15.06
CA ALA A 25 -6.43 -6.96 16.02
C ALA A 25 -6.83 -8.45 16.08
N GLY A 26 -7.99 -8.84 15.50
CA GLY A 26 -8.54 -10.20 15.59
C GLY A 26 -7.70 -11.27 14.89
N ALA A 27 -7.66 -12.49 15.47
CA ALA A 27 -7.15 -13.76 14.91
C ALA A 27 -5.66 -13.81 14.47
N ARG A 28 -4.74 -13.10 15.12
CA ARG A 28 -3.32 -13.02 14.66
C ARG A 28 -2.36 -14.05 15.29
N GLY A 29 -2.63 -14.57 16.47
CA GLY A 29 -1.64 -15.39 17.21
C GLY A 29 -1.30 -16.72 16.54
N ASP A 30 -2.31 -17.52 16.22
CA ASP A 30 -2.10 -18.87 15.63
C ASP A 30 -1.53 -18.79 14.21
N ILE A 31 -2.02 -17.83 13.41
CA ILE A 31 -1.54 -17.60 12.04
C ILE A 31 -0.05 -17.20 12.06
N GLU A 32 0.33 -16.28 12.94
CA GLU A 32 1.73 -15.82 13.00
C GLU A 32 2.69 -16.96 13.37
N GLN A 33 2.28 -17.89 14.26
CA GLN A 33 3.10 -19.04 14.63
C GLN A 33 3.30 -20.00 13.44
N ILE A 34 2.22 -20.30 12.69
CA ILE A 34 2.30 -21.14 11.49
C ILE A 34 3.20 -20.50 10.45
N VAL A 35 3.00 -19.21 10.17
CA VAL A 35 3.79 -18.47 9.19
C VAL A 35 5.26 -18.41 9.57
N ARG A 36 5.58 -18.18 10.84
CA ARG A 36 6.95 -18.20 11.37
C ARG A 36 7.63 -19.56 11.14
N GLY A 37 6.90 -20.65 11.32
CA GLY A 37 7.39 -22.01 11.02
C GLY A 37 7.76 -22.19 9.56
N VAL A 38 6.87 -21.78 8.63
CA VAL A 38 7.13 -21.86 7.18
C VAL A 38 8.31 -20.97 6.77
N MET A 39 8.35 -19.73 7.24
CA MET A 39 9.44 -18.79 6.93
C MET A 39 10.80 -19.34 7.39
N ALA A 40 10.89 -19.83 8.63
CA ALA A 40 12.12 -20.40 9.18
C ALA A 40 12.56 -21.67 8.42
N ASP A 41 11.63 -22.51 8.02
CA ASP A 41 11.92 -23.75 7.29
C ASP A 41 12.42 -23.44 5.86
N VAL A 42 11.80 -22.51 5.15
CA VAL A 42 12.29 -22.05 3.85
C VAL A 42 13.67 -21.39 3.97
N GLN A 43 13.92 -20.61 5.02
CA GLN A 43 15.25 -20.03 5.27
C GLN A 43 16.32 -21.11 5.49
N ALA A 44 15.98 -22.22 6.15
CA ALA A 44 16.91 -23.29 6.47
C ALA A 44 17.14 -24.28 5.32
N ARG A 45 16.07 -24.72 4.64
CA ARG A 45 16.09 -25.76 3.60
C ARG A 45 16.01 -25.23 2.15
N GLY A 46 15.74 -23.92 1.98
CA GLY A 46 15.68 -23.26 0.68
C GLY A 46 14.61 -23.86 -0.24
N TRP A 47 15.03 -24.21 -1.47
CA TRP A 47 14.14 -24.65 -2.53
C TRP A 47 13.33 -25.91 -2.19
N GLU A 48 13.92 -26.85 -1.46
CA GLU A 48 13.23 -28.07 -1.05
C GLU A 48 11.97 -27.79 -0.24
N ALA A 49 12.09 -26.90 0.76
CA ALA A 49 10.94 -26.47 1.56
C ALA A 49 9.90 -25.72 0.73
N VAL A 50 10.33 -24.85 -0.18
CA VAL A 50 9.43 -24.10 -1.06
C VAL A 50 8.59 -25.05 -1.91
N VAL A 51 9.19 -26.08 -2.51
CA VAL A 51 8.49 -27.08 -3.32
C VAL A 51 7.50 -27.88 -2.46
N GLU A 52 7.94 -28.35 -1.30
CA GLU A 52 7.09 -29.13 -0.38
C GLU A 52 5.83 -28.35 0.05
N TYR A 53 6.00 -27.07 0.44
CA TYR A 53 4.87 -26.24 0.80
C TYR A 53 3.99 -25.86 -0.39
N ALA A 54 4.57 -25.61 -1.57
CA ALA A 54 3.80 -25.34 -2.77
C ALA A 54 2.96 -26.55 -3.20
N GLU A 55 3.54 -27.76 -3.21
CA GLU A 55 2.79 -28.99 -3.49
C GLU A 55 1.67 -29.21 -2.48
N LYS A 56 1.92 -28.93 -1.21
CA LYS A 56 0.94 -29.08 -0.11
C LYS A 56 -0.21 -28.10 -0.20
N PHE A 57 0.04 -26.82 -0.48
CA PHE A 57 -0.94 -25.75 -0.39
C PHE A 57 -1.48 -25.30 -1.75
N ASP A 58 -0.64 -25.33 -2.79
CA ASP A 58 -1.00 -24.91 -4.13
C ASP A 58 -1.27 -26.12 -5.07
N GLY A 59 -0.96 -27.37 -4.62
CA GLY A 59 -1.17 -28.58 -5.37
C GLY A 59 -0.15 -28.84 -6.51
N LYS A 60 0.81 -27.95 -6.67
CA LYS A 60 1.86 -28.02 -7.70
C LYS A 60 3.18 -27.42 -7.23
N ALA A 61 4.31 -27.96 -7.72
CA ALA A 61 5.60 -27.29 -7.59
C ALA A 61 5.60 -25.93 -8.32
N PRO A 62 6.37 -24.94 -7.84
CA PRO A 62 6.47 -23.63 -8.49
C PRO A 62 7.04 -23.73 -9.90
N TYR A 63 6.54 -22.87 -10.81
CA TYR A 63 7.06 -22.78 -12.17
C TYR A 63 6.99 -21.36 -12.70
N ILE A 64 7.85 -21.03 -13.65
CA ILE A 64 7.80 -19.76 -14.38
C ILE A 64 6.73 -19.86 -15.46
N VAL A 65 5.85 -18.89 -15.51
CA VAL A 65 4.85 -18.74 -16.58
C VAL A 65 5.57 -18.19 -17.81
N GLU A 66 5.53 -18.96 -18.90
CA GLU A 66 6.22 -18.56 -20.13
C GLU A 66 5.61 -17.26 -20.71
N PRO A 67 6.42 -16.36 -21.29
CA PRO A 67 5.94 -15.11 -21.90
C PRO A 67 4.81 -15.33 -22.93
N LYS A 68 4.86 -16.43 -23.68
CA LYS A 68 3.79 -16.79 -24.62
C LYS A 68 2.43 -16.96 -23.95
N VAL A 69 2.38 -17.45 -22.69
CA VAL A 69 1.11 -17.62 -21.97
C VAL A 69 0.48 -16.25 -21.66
N LEU A 70 1.31 -15.22 -21.38
CA LEU A 70 0.83 -13.86 -21.20
C LEU A 70 0.28 -13.29 -22.52
N ASP A 71 0.95 -13.57 -23.64
CA ASP A 71 0.48 -13.15 -24.97
C ASP A 71 -0.84 -13.82 -25.34
N ASP A 72 -0.94 -15.12 -25.11
CA ASP A 72 -2.17 -15.89 -25.37
C ASP A 72 -3.32 -15.41 -24.47
N ALA A 73 -3.06 -15.13 -23.19
CA ALA A 73 -4.05 -14.60 -22.25
C ALA A 73 -4.55 -13.21 -22.66
N TYR A 74 -3.64 -12.31 -23.05
CA TYR A 74 -4.01 -10.98 -23.55
C TYR A 74 -4.93 -11.08 -24.78
N ASN A 75 -4.60 -11.97 -25.73
CA ASN A 75 -5.39 -12.16 -26.94
C ASN A 75 -6.72 -12.88 -26.70
N ALA A 76 -6.86 -13.64 -25.61
CA ALA A 76 -8.07 -14.36 -25.23
C ALA A 76 -9.09 -13.48 -24.46
N CYS A 77 -8.65 -12.37 -23.89
CA CYS A 77 -9.53 -11.45 -23.17
C CYS A 77 -10.48 -10.69 -24.11
N ASP A 78 -11.62 -10.25 -23.56
CA ASP A 78 -12.53 -9.33 -24.28
C ASP A 78 -11.77 -8.05 -24.67
N PRO A 79 -11.78 -7.65 -25.97
CA PRO A 79 -11.11 -6.42 -26.40
C PRO A 79 -11.56 -5.15 -25.66
N LYS A 80 -12.80 -5.10 -25.15
CA LYS A 80 -13.27 -3.96 -24.33
C LYS A 80 -12.56 -3.92 -22.98
N LEU A 81 -12.33 -5.08 -22.37
CA LEU A 81 -11.57 -5.18 -21.11
C LEU A 81 -10.12 -4.77 -21.34
N ILE A 82 -9.49 -5.26 -22.40
CA ILE A 82 -8.11 -4.87 -22.75
C ILE A 82 -8.00 -3.36 -22.93
N ALA A 83 -8.91 -2.74 -23.70
CA ALA A 83 -8.91 -1.29 -23.88
C ALA A 83 -9.11 -0.52 -22.55
N ALA A 84 -9.92 -1.05 -21.62
CA ALA A 84 -10.11 -0.47 -20.31
C ALA A 84 -8.83 -0.59 -19.44
N LEU A 85 -8.18 -1.75 -19.45
CA LEU A 85 -6.92 -1.98 -18.72
C LEU A 85 -5.78 -1.09 -19.27
N GLU A 86 -5.67 -0.95 -20.58
CA GLU A 86 -4.67 -0.08 -21.21
C GLU A 86 -4.90 1.40 -20.85
N LYS A 87 -6.18 1.84 -20.85
CA LYS A 87 -6.54 3.20 -20.43
C LYS A 87 -6.23 3.44 -18.95
N ALA A 88 -6.59 2.49 -18.09
CA ALA A 88 -6.23 2.54 -16.66
C ALA A 88 -4.71 2.61 -16.48
N ALA A 89 -3.97 1.75 -17.20
CA ALA A 89 -2.50 1.73 -17.15
C ALA A 89 -1.89 3.07 -17.57
N ALA A 90 -2.42 3.73 -18.59
CA ALA A 90 -1.98 5.05 -19.01
C ALA A 90 -2.23 6.10 -17.92
N ASN A 91 -3.43 6.15 -17.35
CA ASN A 91 -3.77 7.10 -16.29
C ASN A 91 -2.91 6.90 -15.03
N ILE A 92 -2.65 5.63 -14.64
CA ILE A 92 -1.78 5.31 -13.50
C ILE A 92 -0.35 5.80 -13.79
N ARG A 93 0.16 5.59 -15.00
CA ARG A 93 1.49 6.04 -15.41
C ARG A 93 1.58 7.56 -15.36
N ASP A 94 0.66 8.26 -16.01
CA ASP A 94 0.64 9.73 -16.08
C ASP A 94 0.63 10.35 -14.68
N TYR A 95 -0.18 9.82 -13.77
CA TYR A 95 -0.23 10.29 -12.38
C TYR A 95 1.11 10.09 -11.66
N HIS A 96 1.69 8.89 -11.75
CA HIS A 96 2.91 8.53 -11.03
C HIS A 96 4.17 9.21 -11.60
N GLU A 97 4.19 9.57 -12.90
CA GLU A 97 5.26 10.36 -13.51
C GLU A 97 5.36 11.76 -12.89
N GLN A 98 4.23 12.34 -12.43
CA GLN A 98 4.25 13.64 -11.72
C GLN A 98 4.88 13.55 -10.32
N MET A 99 4.98 12.35 -9.75
CA MET A 99 5.51 12.11 -8.39
C MET A 99 7.01 11.80 -8.38
N LEU A 100 7.67 11.70 -9.54
CA LEU A 100 9.07 11.30 -9.61
C LEU A 100 10.01 12.31 -8.94
N VAL A 101 10.73 11.84 -7.94
CA VAL A 101 11.82 12.57 -7.30
C VAL A 101 13.10 12.36 -8.11
N LYS A 102 13.82 13.44 -8.38
CA LYS A 102 15.06 13.43 -9.16
C LYS A 102 16.29 13.50 -8.26
N THR A 103 17.41 12.96 -8.73
CA THR A 103 18.74 13.24 -8.19
C THR A 103 18.99 14.74 -8.20
N TRP A 104 19.58 15.27 -7.11
CA TRP A 104 19.93 16.68 -7.00
C TRP A 104 21.27 16.86 -6.28
N GLU A 105 21.94 17.96 -6.60
CA GLU A 105 23.16 18.41 -5.95
C GLU A 105 23.04 19.89 -5.61
N TRP A 106 23.64 20.28 -4.53
CA TRP A 106 23.74 21.63 -4.03
C TRP A 106 25.18 21.99 -3.72
N ASN A 107 25.76 22.84 -4.57
CA ASN A 107 27.11 23.36 -4.41
C ASN A 107 27.08 24.61 -3.54
N ARG A 108 27.79 24.59 -2.43
CA ARG A 108 27.97 25.73 -1.53
C ARG A 108 29.24 26.50 -1.87
N SER A 109 29.28 27.80 -1.55
CA SER A 109 30.41 28.67 -1.87
C SER A 109 31.71 28.33 -1.13
N GLY A 110 31.64 27.55 -0.07
CA GLY A 110 32.80 27.11 0.73
C GLY A 110 33.55 25.92 0.13
N GLY A 111 33.07 25.29 -0.94
CA GLY A 111 33.68 24.10 -1.55
C GLY A 111 33.04 22.80 -1.11
N GLU A 112 31.84 22.86 -0.53
CA GLU A 112 31.01 21.70 -0.22
C GLU A 112 30.03 21.42 -1.34
N THR A 113 29.90 20.16 -1.72
CA THR A 113 28.79 19.64 -2.56
C THR A 113 27.99 18.63 -1.74
N LEU A 114 26.72 18.95 -1.55
CA LEU A 114 25.77 18.06 -0.89
C LEU A 114 24.70 17.65 -1.90
N GLY A 115 24.29 16.40 -1.84
CA GLY A 115 23.29 15.93 -2.80
C GLY A 115 22.59 14.66 -2.34
N GLN A 116 21.69 14.22 -3.20
CA GLN A 116 21.01 12.96 -3.05
C GLN A 116 20.87 12.28 -4.41
N THR A 117 21.43 11.08 -4.53
CA THR A 117 21.13 10.20 -5.67
C THR A 117 19.82 9.48 -5.42
N VAL A 118 18.99 9.42 -6.47
CA VAL A 118 17.69 8.74 -6.46
C VAL A 118 17.67 7.71 -7.58
N ARG A 119 17.33 6.47 -7.27
CA ARG A 119 17.21 5.40 -8.25
C ARG A 119 16.09 4.43 -7.86
N GLY A 120 15.53 3.70 -8.80
CA GLY A 120 14.66 2.57 -8.53
C GLY A 120 15.38 1.45 -7.77
N LEU A 121 14.63 0.64 -7.03
CA LEU A 121 15.10 -0.60 -6.44
C LEU A 121 15.57 -1.54 -7.54
N SER A 122 16.47 -2.48 -7.20
CA SER A 122 17.00 -3.42 -8.19
C SER A 122 15.95 -4.47 -8.58
N ARG A 123 15.23 -4.99 -7.59
CA ARG A 123 14.22 -6.05 -7.80
C ARG A 123 13.07 -5.93 -6.81
N VAL A 124 11.83 -6.09 -7.31
CA VAL A 124 10.61 -6.05 -6.50
C VAL A 124 9.75 -7.27 -6.76
N GLY A 125 9.26 -7.90 -5.70
CA GLY A 125 8.27 -8.96 -5.74
C GLY A 125 6.85 -8.39 -5.59
N ILE A 126 5.95 -8.77 -6.50
CA ILE A 126 4.53 -8.39 -6.43
C ILE A 126 3.73 -9.65 -6.12
N TYR A 127 3.03 -9.67 -4.99
CA TYR A 127 2.09 -10.74 -4.68
C TYR A 127 0.71 -10.38 -5.23
N VAL A 128 0.16 -11.26 -6.05
CA VAL A 128 -1.20 -11.15 -6.58
C VAL A 128 -2.00 -12.35 -6.09
N PRO A 129 -3.08 -12.14 -5.31
CA PRO A 129 -3.85 -13.26 -4.78
C PRO A 129 -4.54 -14.03 -5.92
N GLY A 130 -4.56 -15.35 -5.77
CA GLY A 130 -5.46 -16.23 -6.52
C GLY A 130 -6.76 -16.42 -5.74
N GLY A 131 -7.81 -16.88 -6.39
CA GLY A 131 -9.08 -17.20 -5.73
C GLY A 131 -10.30 -16.90 -6.58
N THR A 132 -11.45 -16.69 -5.93
CA THR A 132 -12.74 -16.47 -6.59
C THR A 132 -12.86 -15.13 -7.32
N ALA A 133 -12.02 -14.16 -7.02
CA ALA A 133 -11.96 -12.88 -7.71
C ALA A 133 -10.58 -12.68 -8.33
N ALA A 134 -10.56 -12.39 -9.64
CA ALA A 134 -9.38 -11.91 -10.33
C ALA A 134 -9.22 -10.41 -10.06
N TYR A 135 -7.98 -9.97 -9.75
CA TYR A 135 -7.68 -8.57 -9.48
C TYR A 135 -6.65 -8.02 -10.49
N PRO A 136 -7.02 -7.86 -11.77
CA PRO A 136 -6.12 -7.28 -12.77
C PRO A 136 -5.72 -5.83 -12.42
N SER A 137 -6.61 -5.08 -11.77
CA SER A 137 -6.32 -3.74 -11.27
C SER A 137 -5.15 -3.73 -10.28
N SER A 138 -5.10 -4.69 -9.36
CA SER A 138 -4.00 -4.79 -8.39
C SER A 138 -2.64 -5.05 -9.06
N VAL A 139 -2.63 -5.74 -10.21
CA VAL A 139 -1.40 -5.89 -11.00
C VAL A 139 -0.94 -4.53 -11.54
N LEU A 140 -1.84 -3.77 -12.17
CA LEU A 140 -1.52 -2.45 -12.70
C LEU A 140 -1.05 -1.50 -11.60
N MET A 141 -1.79 -1.45 -10.49
CA MET A 141 -1.55 -0.54 -9.36
C MET A 141 -0.24 -0.82 -8.60
N ASN A 142 0.26 -2.05 -8.62
CA ASN A 142 1.56 -2.38 -8.02
C ASN A 142 2.72 -2.27 -9.03
N ALA A 143 2.52 -2.72 -10.27
CA ALA A 143 3.60 -2.82 -11.24
C ALA A 143 3.93 -1.50 -11.93
N ILE A 144 2.93 -0.68 -12.28
CA ILE A 144 3.17 0.55 -13.05
C ILE A 144 3.93 1.59 -12.22
N PRO A 145 3.58 1.89 -10.95
CA PRO A 145 4.39 2.78 -10.13
C PRO A 145 5.84 2.32 -9.96
N ALA A 146 6.06 0.99 -9.85
CA ALA A 146 7.40 0.42 -9.79
C ALA A 146 8.18 0.61 -11.08
N LYS A 147 7.55 0.41 -12.26
CA LYS A 147 8.18 0.67 -13.57
C LYS A 147 8.48 2.15 -13.76
N VAL A 148 7.56 3.05 -13.38
CA VAL A 148 7.78 4.51 -13.42
C VAL A 148 8.94 4.92 -12.53
N ALA A 149 9.07 4.32 -11.34
CA ALA A 149 10.21 4.55 -10.43
C ALA A 149 11.55 3.99 -10.97
N GLY A 150 11.53 3.21 -12.05
CA GLY A 150 12.75 2.63 -12.64
C GLY A 150 13.25 1.39 -11.92
N VAL A 151 12.35 0.57 -11.36
CA VAL A 151 12.72 -0.74 -10.79
C VAL A 151 13.31 -1.62 -11.89
N GLY A 152 14.47 -2.23 -11.59
CA GLY A 152 15.23 -3.01 -12.56
C GLY A 152 14.53 -4.30 -13.00
N GLU A 153 13.90 -5.02 -12.06
CA GLU A 153 13.19 -6.27 -12.34
C GLU A 153 11.93 -6.39 -11.45
N LEU A 154 10.79 -6.69 -12.09
CA LEU A 154 9.52 -6.98 -11.43
C LEU A 154 9.17 -8.45 -11.52
N ILE A 155 9.07 -9.13 -10.39
CA ILE A 155 8.67 -10.52 -10.28
C ILE A 155 7.29 -10.59 -9.68
N MET A 156 6.30 -11.03 -10.44
CA MET A 156 4.96 -11.30 -9.93
C MET A 156 4.83 -12.75 -9.49
N VAL A 157 4.33 -12.99 -8.29
CA VAL A 157 3.95 -14.31 -7.79
C VAL A 157 2.44 -14.40 -7.62
N THR A 158 1.85 -15.49 -8.05
CA THR A 158 0.41 -15.75 -7.93
C THR A 158 0.17 -17.24 -7.79
N PRO A 159 -0.79 -17.68 -6.94
CA PRO A 159 -1.08 -19.10 -6.77
C PRO A 159 -1.43 -19.78 -8.11
N PRO A 160 -0.88 -20.98 -8.38
CA PRO A 160 -1.30 -21.74 -9.54
C PRO A 160 -2.77 -22.17 -9.37
N THR A 161 -3.60 -21.86 -10.32
CA THR A 161 -4.96 -22.40 -10.46
C THR A 161 -5.04 -23.27 -11.70
N GLU A 162 -6.05 -24.15 -11.80
CA GLU A 162 -6.23 -24.96 -13.01
C GLU A 162 -6.36 -24.09 -14.26
N ASN A 163 -6.99 -22.92 -14.09
CA ASN A 163 -7.07 -21.87 -15.11
C ASN A 163 -6.64 -20.55 -14.47
N MET A 164 -5.37 -20.17 -14.60
CA MET A 164 -4.93 -18.84 -14.20
C MET A 164 -5.75 -17.79 -14.97
N SER A 165 -6.22 -16.75 -14.26
CA SER A 165 -7.03 -15.72 -14.88
C SER A 165 -6.31 -15.03 -16.04
N ASN A 166 -6.92 -15.09 -17.23
CA ASN A 166 -6.39 -14.41 -18.41
C ASN A 166 -6.29 -12.90 -18.17
N GLU A 167 -7.23 -12.33 -17.41
CA GLU A 167 -7.30 -10.90 -17.07
C GLU A 167 -6.08 -10.48 -16.23
N VAL A 168 -5.68 -11.29 -15.26
CA VAL A 168 -4.48 -11.05 -14.42
C VAL A 168 -3.21 -11.14 -15.26
N LEU A 169 -3.09 -12.15 -16.12
CA LEU A 169 -1.93 -12.34 -17.00
C LEU A 169 -1.84 -11.23 -18.07
N ALA A 170 -2.98 -10.82 -18.64
CA ALA A 170 -3.05 -9.68 -19.54
C ALA A 170 -2.62 -8.38 -18.87
N ALA A 171 -3.07 -8.13 -17.63
CA ALA A 171 -2.65 -6.98 -16.84
C ALA A 171 -1.13 -7.01 -16.54
N ALA A 172 -0.56 -8.18 -16.24
CA ALA A 172 0.87 -8.33 -16.04
C ALA A 172 1.67 -7.96 -17.30
N LYS A 173 1.19 -8.39 -18.48
CA LYS A 173 1.77 -8.00 -19.78
C LYS A 173 1.66 -6.49 -20.00
N ILE A 174 0.48 -5.89 -19.83
CA ILE A 174 0.23 -4.44 -20.01
C ILE A 174 1.12 -3.62 -19.07
N ALA A 175 1.26 -4.04 -17.82
CA ALA A 175 2.08 -3.36 -16.81
C ALA A 175 3.59 -3.54 -17.03
N GLY A 176 4.00 -4.49 -17.87
CA GLY A 176 5.42 -4.79 -18.15
C GLY A 176 6.11 -5.55 -17.02
N VAL A 177 5.41 -6.50 -16.39
CA VAL A 177 6.02 -7.43 -15.43
C VAL A 177 7.06 -8.29 -16.15
N ASP A 178 8.26 -8.43 -15.58
CA ASP A 178 9.38 -9.12 -16.25
C ASP A 178 9.27 -10.64 -16.11
N THR A 179 8.83 -11.13 -14.94
CA THR A 179 8.70 -12.57 -14.67
C THR A 179 7.44 -12.84 -13.87
N VAL A 180 6.65 -13.81 -14.30
CA VAL A 180 5.49 -14.32 -13.57
C VAL A 180 5.80 -15.71 -13.06
N ILE A 181 5.63 -15.97 -11.76
CA ILE A 181 5.89 -17.26 -11.14
C ILE A 181 4.60 -17.76 -10.49
N ALA A 182 4.22 -18.97 -10.83
CA ALA A 182 3.07 -19.66 -10.26
C ALA A 182 3.46 -20.25 -8.90
N ILE A 183 3.18 -19.53 -7.85
CA ILE A 183 3.36 -19.91 -6.44
C ILE A 183 2.55 -18.98 -5.56
N GLY A 184 1.90 -19.48 -4.51
CA GLY A 184 1.06 -18.70 -3.61
C GLY A 184 1.54 -18.72 -2.15
N GLY A 185 0.73 -18.15 -1.28
CA GLY A 185 0.84 -18.28 0.18
C GLY A 185 2.14 -17.76 0.82
N THR A 186 2.36 -18.25 2.03
CA THR A 186 3.55 -17.90 2.85
C THR A 186 4.84 -18.32 2.18
N GLN A 187 4.87 -19.47 1.49
CA GLN A 187 6.05 -20.01 0.81
C GLN A 187 6.50 -19.11 -0.34
N ALA A 188 5.58 -18.43 -1.04
CA ALA A 188 5.92 -17.44 -2.05
C ALA A 188 6.63 -16.22 -1.44
N ILE A 189 6.09 -15.69 -0.34
CA ILE A 189 6.71 -14.59 0.40
C ILE A 189 8.09 -15.00 0.95
N ALA A 190 8.21 -16.20 1.50
CA ALA A 190 9.49 -16.70 2.01
C ALA A 190 10.53 -16.86 0.88
N ALA A 191 10.12 -17.39 -0.30
CA ALA A 191 11.00 -17.53 -1.44
C ALA A 191 11.49 -16.16 -1.97
N LEU A 192 10.62 -15.15 -2.05
CA LEU A 192 11.00 -13.78 -2.41
C LEU A 192 11.91 -13.14 -1.36
N THR A 193 11.71 -13.47 -0.08
CA THR A 193 12.47 -12.90 1.05
C THR A 193 13.90 -13.44 1.12
N TYR A 194 14.10 -14.73 0.94
CA TYR A 194 15.41 -15.37 1.16
C TYR A 194 16.11 -15.76 -0.14
N GLY A 195 15.40 -15.80 -1.25
CA GLY A 195 15.85 -16.44 -2.48
C GLY A 195 15.79 -17.96 -2.39
N ALA A 196 15.20 -18.63 -3.35
CA ALA A 196 15.14 -20.10 -3.37
C ALA A 196 15.00 -20.64 -4.80
N GLY A 197 15.86 -21.57 -5.18
CA GLY A 197 15.87 -22.15 -6.54
C GLY A 197 16.02 -21.08 -7.61
N PHE A 198 15.04 -20.98 -8.51
CA PHE A 198 15.00 -19.96 -9.54
C PHE A 198 14.30 -18.65 -9.11
N ILE A 199 13.79 -18.58 -7.88
CA ILE A 199 13.18 -17.35 -7.32
C ILE A 199 14.27 -16.55 -6.62
N PRO A 200 14.70 -15.40 -7.16
CA PRO A 200 15.74 -14.61 -6.55
C PRO A 200 15.18 -13.82 -5.35
N GLN A 201 16.06 -13.49 -4.40
CA GLN A 201 15.74 -12.54 -3.35
C GLN A 201 15.40 -11.18 -3.97
N VAL A 202 14.39 -10.51 -3.41
CA VAL A 202 13.97 -9.16 -3.82
C VAL A 202 14.35 -8.11 -2.79
N ASP A 203 14.35 -6.83 -3.18
CA ASP A 203 14.57 -5.71 -2.25
C ASP A 203 13.29 -5.35 -1.48
N LYS A 204 12.14 -5.56 -2.12
CA LYS A 204 10.82 -5.22 -1.56
C LYS A 204 9.74 -6.17 -2.05
N ILE A 205 8.75 -6.45 -1.18
CA ILE A 205 7.55 -7.23 -1.53
C ILE A 205 6.33 -6.32 -1.36
N VAL A 206 5.52 -6.21 -2.42
CA VAL A 206 4.29 -5.42 -2.46
C VAL A 206 3.09 -6.27 -2.86
N GLY A 207 1.90 -5.74 -2.66
CA GLY A 207 0.65 -6.35 -3.06
C GLY A 207 -0.16 -6.95 -1.91
N PRO A 208 -1.50 -7.02 -2.08
CA PRO A 208 -2.42 -7.55 -1.08
C PRO A 208 -2.36 -9.07 -1.01
N GLY A 209 -2.78 -9.61 0.12
CA GLY A 209 -2.91 -11.05 0.32
C GLY A 209 -3.78 -11.38 1.54
N ASN A 210 -4.08 -12.66 1.74
CA ASN A 210 -4.82 -13.12 2.90
C ASN A 210 -4.00 -12.95 4.20
N ALA A 211 -4.59 -13.28 5.34
CA ALA A 211 -3.97 -13.13 6.66
C ALA A 211 -2.60 -13.82 6.78
N PHE A 212 -2.37 -14.95 6.09
CA PHE A 212 -1.08 -15.65 6.08
C PHE A 212 -0.02 -14.87 5.29
N VAL A 213 -0.39 -14.30 4.14
CA VAL A 213 0.50 -13.45 3.33
C VAL A 213 0.83 -12.16 4.07
N ALA A 214 -0.16 -11.51 4.69
CA ALA A 214 0.06 -10.30 5.49
C ALA A 214 1.01 -10.58 6.68
N ALA A 215 0.83 -11.71 7.39
CA ALA A 215 1.72 -12.13 8.46
C ALA A 215 3.14 -12.46 7.93
N ALA A 216 3.25 -13.09 6.76
CA ALA A 216 4.54 -13.39 6.14
C ALA A 216 5.28 -12.10 5.74
N LYS A 217 4.60 -11.13 5.13
CA LYS A 217 5.18 -9.81 4.82
C LYS A 217 5.68 -9.12 6.09
N LYS A 218 4.89 -9.13 7.18
CA LYS A 218 5.30 -8.59 8.48
C LYS A 218 6.61 -9.22 8.98
N LEU A 219 6.75 -10.54 8.86
CA LEU A 219 7.95 -11.27 9.29
C LEU A 219 9.14 -11.10 8.34
N ALA A 220 8.90 -10.83 7.06
CA ALA A 220 9.92 -10.55 6.06
C ALA A 220 10.57 -9.17 6.25
N PHE A 221 9.83 -8.21 6.85
CA PHE A 221 10.31 -6.85 7.06
C PHE A 221 11.60 -6.83 7.88
N GLY A 222 12.61 -6.11 7.37
CA GLY A 222 13.97 -6.07 7.92
C GLY A 222 14.95 -6.97 7.16
N THR A 223 14.50 -8.07 6.53
CA THR A 223 15.29 -8.82 5.54
C THR A 223 15.05 -8.26 4.15
N VAL A 224 13.81 -8.00 3.82
CA VAL A 224 13.34 -7.23 2.67
C VAL A 224 12.40 -6.14 3.16
N ASP A 225 12.19 -5.11 2.37
CA ASP A 225 11.18 -4.10 2.69
C ASP A 225 9.79 -4.54 2.18
N ILE A 226 8.73 -3.92 2.69
CA ILE A 226 7.35 -4.17 2.26
C ILE A 226 6.62 -2.85 1.98
N ASP A 227 5.51 -2.89 1.26
CA ASP A 227 4.60 -1.75 1.10
C ASP A 227 3.94 -1.38 2.44
N MET A 228 3.05 -2.24 2.91
CA MET A 228 2.32 -2.07 4.18
C MET A 228 1.71 -3.40 4.63
N ILE A 229 1.14 -3.40 5.84
CA ILE A 229 0.35 -4.52 6.35
C ILE A 229 -1.12 -4.14 6.17
N ALA A 230 -1.75 -4.68 5.13
CA ALA A 230 -3.16 -4.45 4.86
C ALA A 230 -4.06 -5.11 5.91
N GLY A 231 -5.10 -4.40 6.31
CA GLY A 231 -6.24 -4.89 7.05
C GLY A 231 -7.48 -5.03 6.14
N PRO A 232 -8.66 -5.25 6.73
CA PRO A 232 -9.92 -5.22 6.00
C PRO A 232 -10.20 -3.83 5.41
N SER A 233 -10.84 -3.80 4.24
CA SER A 233 -11.15 -2.56 3.53
C SER A 233 -12.15 -1.65 4.25
N GLU A 234 -12.04 -0.36 4.03
CA GLU A 234 -12.75 0.69 4.76
C GLU A 234 -13.20 1.82 3.85
N VAL A 235 -14.46 2.23 3.95
CA VAL A 235 -14.94 3.50 3.42
C VAL A 235 -15.58 4.33 4.53
N LEU A 236 -15.23 5.60 4.57
CA LEU A 236 -15.88 6.61 5.41
C LEU A 236 -16.38 7.73 4.50
N VAL A 237 -17.67 8.02 4.56
CA VAL A 237 -18.30 9.08 3.77
C VAL A 237 -18.73 10.22 4.71
N ILE A 238 -18.30 11.43 4.42
CA ILE A 238 -18.83 12.67 5.04
C ILE A 238 -19.84 13.26 4.06
N ALA A 239 -21.10 13.33 4.43
CA ALA A 239 -22.18 13.81 3.57
C ALA A 239 -23.04 14.85 4.25
N ASP A 240 -23.36 15.97 3.58
CA ASP A 240 -24.35 16.94 4.04
C ASP A 240 -25.74 16.66 3.45
N HIS A 241 -26.72 17.52 3.74
CA HIS A 241 -28.09 17.41 3.27
C HIS A 241 -28.23 17.55 1.75
N THR A 242 -27.20 18.00 1.04
CA THR A 242 -27.21 18.16 -0.43
C THR A 242 -26.75 16.91 -1.17
N ALA A 243 -26.12 15.95 -0.47
CA ALA A 243 -25.66 14.70 -1.06
C ALA A 243 -26.84 13.88 -1.60
N ASN A 244 -26.65 13.24 -2.76
CA ASN A 244 -27.64 12.34 -3.30
C ASN A 244 -27.64 11.01 -2.53
N PRO A 245 -28.72 10.63 -1.81
CA PRO A 245 -28.74 9.40 -1.02
C PRO A 245 -28.49 8.13 -1.83
N ILE A 246 -28.87 8.13 -3.11
CA ILE A 246 -28.68 6.98 -4.02
C ILE A 246 -27.19 6.75 -4.27
N TYR A 247 -26.42 7.83 -4.46
CA TYR A 247 -24.99 7.74 -4.75
C TYR A 247 -24.22 7.31 -3.50
N VAL A 248 -24.43 8.01 -2.38
CA VAL A 248 -23.76 7.67 -1.11
C VAL A 248 -24.06 6.25 -0.66
N ALA A 249 -25.31 5.77 -0.88
CA ALA A 249 -25.67 4.38 -0.58
C ALA A 249 -24.89 3.40 -1.48
N ALA A 250 -24.71 3.71 -2.77
CA ALA A 250 -23.94 2.89 -3.68
C ALA A 250 -22.45 2.84 -3.29
N ASP A 251 -21.89 3.99 -2.90
CA ASP A 251 -20.48 4.09 -2.48
C ASP A 251 -20.20 3.33 -1.16
N LEU A 252 -21.11 3.40 -0.18
CA LEU A 252 -21.01 2.58 1.02
C LEU A 252 -21.14 1.08 0.75
N LEU A 253 -21.93 0.69 -0.25
CA LEU A 253 -22.14 -0.71 -0.64
C LEU A 253 -20.99 -1.25 -1.46
N SER A 254 -20.30 -0.43 -2.29
CA SER A 254 -19.13 -0.86 -3.05
C SER A 254 -18.04 -1.41 -2.14
N GLN A 255 -17.85 -0.80 -0.97
CA GLN A 255 -16.92 -1.29 0.03
C GLN A 255 -17.45 -2.48 0.84
N ALA A 256 -18.73 -2.43 1.24
CA ALA A 256 -19.34 -3.48 2.06
C ALA A 256 -19.37 -4.85 1.35
N GLU A 257 -19.33 -4.89 0.01
CA GLU A 257 -19.32 -6.14 -0.74
C GLU A 257 -17.96 -6.85 -0.78
N HIS A 258 -16.85 -6.16 -0.42
CA HIS A 258 -15.51 -6.74 -0.50
C HIS A 258 -15.32 -7.94 0.42
N ASP A 259 -15.65 -7.78 1.71
CA ASP A 259 -15.49 -8.81 2.73
C ASP A 259 -16.44 -8.59 3.90
N LYS A 260 -16.75 -9.63 4.67
CA LYS A 260 -17.55 -9.57 5.90
C LYS A 260 -16.97 -8.67 6.98
N LEU A 261 -15.68 -8.42 6.94
CA LEU A 261 -14.94 -7.52 7.83
C LEU A 261 -14.83 -6.10 7.27
N ALA A 262 -15.28 -5.82 6.04
CA ALA A 262 -15.26 -4.46 5.49
C ALA A 262 -16.13 -3.51 6.33
N SER A 263 -15.77 -2.23 6.38
CA SER A 263 -16.55 -1.22 7.10
C SER A 263 -17.07 -0.13 6.17
N ALA A 264 -18.31 0.29 6.42
CA ALA A 264 -19.00 1.35 5.71
C ALA A 264 -19.58 2.35 6.72
N VAL A 265 -18.91 3.50 6.87
CA VAL A 265 -19.24 4.50 7.89
C VAL A 265 -19.73 5.78 7.22
N LEU A 266 -20.88 6.28 7.66
CA LEU A 266 -21.44 7.55 7.24
C LEU A 266 -21.33 8.57 8.38
N LEU A 267 -20.76 9.73 8.11
CA LEU A 267 -20.80 10.90 9.00
C LEU A 267 -21.60 12.02 8.31
N THR A 268 -22.57 12.59 8.98
CA THR A 268 -23.46 13.59 8.38
C THR A 268 -23.94 14.61 9.43
N ASP A 269 -24.39 15.77 8.97
CA ASP A 269 -25.07 16.78 9.81
C ASP A 269 -26.61 16.69 9.72
N SER A 270 -27.13 15.64 9.10
CA SER A 270 -28.56 15.52 8.85
C SER A 270 -29.10 14.12 9.19
N MET A 271 -29.94 14.03 10.22
CA MET A 271 -30.67 12.81 10.58
C MET A 271 -31.54 12.31 9.42
N ALA A 272 -32.20 13.22 8.68
CA ALA A 272 -33.02 12.86 7.54
C ALA A 272 -32.18 12.24 6.42
N GLN A 273 -30.98 12.75 6.19
CA GLN A 273 -30.03 12.23 5.22
C GLN A 273 -29.54 10.82 5.61
N ALA A 274 -29.15 10.63 6.88
CA ALA A 274 -28.76 9.33 7.39
C ALA A 274 -29.86 8.26 7.19
N GLN A 275 -31.10 8.61 7.47
CA GLN A 275 -32.25 7.73 7.28
C GLN A 275 -32.49 7.40 5.79
N ALA A 276 -32.42 8.41 4.91
CA ALA A 276 -32.60 8.23 3.47
C ALA A 276 -31.53 7.32 2.88
N ILE A 277 -30.27 7.55 3.24
CA ILE A 277 -29.14 6.71 2.80
C ILE A 277 -29.30 5.27 3.32
N SER A 278 -29.65 5.08 4.60
CA SER A 278 -29.85 3.74 5.18
C SER A 278 -30.98 2.96 4.48
N CYS A 279 -32.09 3.62 4.13
CA CYS A 279 -33.17 3.00 3.37
C CYS A 279 -32.73 2.63 1.96
N GLU A 280 -31.99 3.51 1.30
CA GLU A 280 -31.49 3.30 -0.05
C GLU A 280 -30.43 2.19 -0.11
N MET A 281 -29.54 2.12 0.88
CA MET A 281 -28.60 1.00 1.02
C MET A 281 -29.33 -0.34 1.13
N GLU A 282 -30.36 -0.44 1.95
CA GLU A 282 -31.14 -1.68 2.08
C GLU A 282 -31.82 -2.07 0.76
N ARG A 283 -32.36 -1.09 0.03
CA ARG A 283 -33.01 -1.30 -1.26
C ARG A 283 -32.02 -1.81 -2.31
N GLN A 284 -30.86 -1.15 -2.44
CA GLN A 284 -29.84 -1.51 -3.43
C GLN A 284 -29.17 -2.83 -3.10
N ALA A 285 -28.77 -3.06 -1.84
CA ALA A 285 -28.07 -4.26 -1.39
C ALA A 285 -28.84 -5.54 -1.72
N LYS A 286 -30.19 -5.54 -1.62
CA LYS A 286 -31.04 -6.69 -1.97
C LYS A 286 -30.99 -7.07 -3.45
N LEU A 287 -30.51 -6.17 -4.32
CA LEU A 287 -30.38 -6.40 -5.76
C LEU A 287 -28.98 -6.91 -6.14
N LEU A 288 -28.01 -6.86 -5.21
CA LEU A 288 -26.62 -7.21 -5.47
C LEU A 288 -26.37 -8.72 -5.22
N PRO A 289 -25.55 -9.35 -6.09
CA PRO A 289 -25.23 -10.78 -5.96
C PRO A 289 -24.57 -11.17 -4.64
N ARG A 290 -23.81 -10.24 -4.01
CA ARG A 290 -23.06 -10.47 -2.77
C ARG A 290 -23.83 -10.04 -1.51
N TRP A 291 -25.15 -10.07 -1.55
CA TRP A 291 -26.04 -9.69 -0.44
C TRP A 291 -25.63 -10.24 0.93
N ASP A 292 -25.27 -11.53 1.01
CA ASP A 292 -24.92 -12.17 2.29
C ASP A 292 -23.65 -11.58 2.92
N ILE A 293 -22.67 -11.20 2.08
CA ILE A 293 -21.43 -10.53 2.53
C ILE A 293 -21.77 -9.11 2.98
N ILE A 294 -22.46 -8.35 2.17
CA ILE A 294 -22.89 -6.98 2.45
C ILE A 294 -23.67 -6.91 3.76
N LYS A 295 -24.64 -7.80 3.93
CA LYS A 295 -25.48 -7.86 5.13
C LYS A 295 -24.64 -8.08 6.40
N GLU A 296 -23.70 -8.98 6.36
CA GLU A 296 -22.83 -9.29 7.50
C GLU A 296 -21.84 -8.14 7.79
N SER A 297 -21.23 -7.57 6.76
CA SER A 297 -20.36 -6.41 6.84
C SER A 297 -21.08 -5.21 7.48
N VAL A 298 -22.24 -4.82 6.95
CA VAL A 298 -23.02 -3.68 7.46
C VAL A 298 -23.55 -3.94 8.87
N ALA A 299 -23.99 -5.16 9.18
CA ALA A 299 -24.49 -5.49 10.51
C ALA A 299 -23.41 -5.38 11.60
N ASN A 300 -22.16 -5.69 11.26
CA ASN A 300 -21.06 -5.70 12.21
C ASN A 300 -20.27 -4.37 12.23
N TYR A 301 -20.10 -3.73 11.07
CA TYR A 301 -19.17 -2.60 10.88
C TYR A 301 -19.77 -1.43 10.09
N GLY A 302 -21.08 -1.44 9.82
CA GLY A 302 -21.81 -0.34 9.21
C GLY A 302 -22.46 0.56 10.24
N CYS A 303 -22.23 1.88 10.16
CA CYS A 303 -22.93 2.83 11.01
C CYS A 303 -23.07 4.20 10.35
N ALA A 304 -24.01 4.99 10.87
CA ALA A 304 -24.14 6.41 10.56
C ALA A 304 -24.09 7.22 11.86
N ILE A 305 -23.27 8.26 11.90
CA ILE A 305 -23.18 9.18 13.04
C ILE A 305 -23.61 10.56 12.56
N VAL A 306 -24.56 11.16 13.30
CA VAL A 306 -25.10 12.48 13.00
C VAL A 306 -24.50 13.50 13.95
N PHE A 307 -23.81 14.49 13.38
CA PHE A 307 -23.12 15.58 14.05
C PHE A 307 -23.92 16.89 13.96
N ASP A 308 -23.65 17.83 14.85
CA ASP A 308 -24.16 19.20 14.74
C ASP A 308 -23.34 20.05 13.75
N ASP A 309 -22.06 19.74 13.57
CA ASP A 309 -21.11 20.42 12.67
C ASP A 309 -20.24 19.40 11.93
N LEU A 310 -20.13 19.51 10.59
CA LEU A 310 -19.28 18.67 9.77
C LEU A 310 -17.79 18.77 10.09
N LYS A 311 -17.33 19.84 10.75
CA LYS A 311 -15.95 19.92 11.24
C LYS A 311 -15.66 18.92 12.35
N ASP A 312 -16.68 18.59 13.18
CA ASP A 312 -16.57 17.54 14.18
C ASP A 312 -16.51 16.15 13.51
N ALA A 313 -17.30 15.96 12.45
CA ALA A 313 -17.21 14.78 11.60
C ALA A 313 -15.80 14.64 10.98
N CYS A 314 -15.20 15.73 10.49
CA CYS A 314 -13.81 15.71 10.00
C CYS A 314 -12.80 15.31 11.09
N ARG A 315 -12.96 15.82 12.33
CA ARG A 315 -12.11 15.42 13.48
C ARG A 315 -12.22 13.91 13.77
N MET A 316 -13.43 13.36 13.70
CA MET A 316 -13.63 11.93 13.85
C MET A 316 -12.98 11.15 12.69
N ALA A 317 -13.14 11.60 11.43
CA ALA A 317 -12.52 11.00 10.28
C ALA A 317 -10.99 10.93 10.43
N ASP A 318 -10.35 12.00 10.90
CA ASP A 318 -8.91 12.04 11.18
C ASP A 318 -8.45 11.05 12.28
N VAL A 319 -9.29 10.82 13.29
CA VAL A 319 -9.00 9.82 14.34
C VAL A 319 -9.16 8.38 13.82
N VAL A 320 -10.15 8.15 12.96
CA VAL A 320 -10.37 6.88 12.28
C VAL A 320 -9.24 6.61 11.30
N ALA A 321 -8.81 7.64 10.55
CA ALA A 321 -7.82 7.57 9.49
C ALA A 321 -8.17 6.47 8.46
N PRO A 322 -9.31 6.59 7.76
CA PRO A 322 -9.84 5.54 6.90
C PRO A 322 -8.98 5.33 5.66
N GLU A 323 -9.12 4.16 5.08
CA GLU A 323 -8.56 3.83 3.76
C GLU A 323 -9.11 4.77 2.69
N HIS A 324 -10.42 4.80 2.51
CA HIS A 324 -11.12 5.68 1.57
C HIS A 324 -11.96 6.70 2.35
N LEU A 325 -11.76 7.98 2.05
CA LEU A 325 -12.55 9.07 2.59
C LEU A 325 -13.27 9.82 1.47
N GLU A 326 -14.57 9.73 1.43
CA GLU A 326 -15.40 10.52 0.51
C GLU A 326 -16.00 11.74 1.20
N VAL A 327 -15.97 12.88 0.54
CA VAL A 327 -16.54 14.14 1.02
C VAL A 327 -17.61 14.60 0.03
N VAL A 328 -18.87 14.25 0.31
CA VAL A 328 -20.02 14.46 -0.58
C VAL A 328 -20.88 15.57 0.00
N THR A 329 -20.42 16.80 -0.15
CA THR A 329 -21.07 18.03 0.38
C THR A 329 -21.21 19.08 -0.70
N ALA A 330 -21.98 20.14 -0.43
CA ALA A 330 -22.13 21.28 -1.35
C ALA A 330 -20.79 21.96 -1.67
N ALA A 331 -19.84 21.95 -0.71
CA ALA A 331 -18.53 22.59 -0.86
C ALA A 331 -17.40 21.70 -0.28
N PRO A 332 -17.09 20.56 -0.91
CA PRO A 332 -16.18 19.56 -0.32
C PRO A 332 -14.76 20.09 -0.08
N ARG A 333 -14.28 21.03 -0.91
CA ARG A 333 -12.95 21.62 -0.75
C ARG A 333 -12.82 22.49 0.51
N GLU A 334 -13.91 23.00 1.07
CA GLU A 334 -13.89 23.77 2.32
C GLU A 334 -13.60 22.89 3.55
N LEU A 335 -13.89 21.59 3.46
CA LEU A 335 -13.58 20.63 4.51
C LEU A 335 -12.15 20.06 4.40
N LEU A 336 -11.52 20.11 3.21
CA LEU A 336 -10.18 19.56 2.99
C LEU A 336 -9.11 20.04 3.99
N PRO A 337 -9.07 21.32 4.43
CA PRO A 337 -8.11 21.77 5.44
C PRO A 337 -8.27 21.14 6.83
N TYR A 338 -9.38 20.43 7.09
CA TYR A 338 -9.66 19.74 8.36
C TYR A 338 -9.43 18.22 8.26
N LEU A 339 -8.95 17.72 7.13
CA LEU A 339 -8.76 16.29 6.83
C LEU A 339 -7.29 16.03 6.57
N HIS A 340 -6.63 15.31 7.47
CA HIS A 340 -5.17 15.09 7.43
C HIS A 340 -4.81 13.62 7.28
N ASN A 341 -5.69 12.72 7.74
CA ASN A 341 -5.38 11.31 7.89
C ASN A 341 -6.37 10.45 7.10
N ALA A 342 -6.10 10.23 5.83
CA ALA A 342 -6.83 9.28 5.00
C ALA A 342 -5.88 8.62 4.00
N GLY A 343 -6.18 7.40 3.56
CA GLY A 343 -5.45 6.75 2.47
C GLY A 343 -5.68 7.51 1.16
N ALA A 344 -6.93 7.77 0.81
CA ALA A 344 -7.31 8.63 -0.32
C ALA A 344 -8.52 9.49 0.05
N ILE A 345 -8.59 10.71 -0.51
CA ILE A 345 -9.72 11.63 -0.31
C ILE A 345 -10.40 11.88 -1.66
N PHE A 346 -11.71 11.60 -1.72
CA PHE A 346 -12.57 11.76 -2.89
C PHE A 346 -13.50 12.95 -2.66
N LEU A 347 -13.50 13.92 -3.55
CA LEU A 347 -14.23 15.18 -3.37
C LEU A 347 -15.41 15.32 -4.31
N GLY A 348 -16.60 15.36 -3.75
CA GLY A 348 -17.87 15.60 -4.46
C GLY A 348 -18.50 14.31 -5.02
N GLN A 349 -19.76 14.42 -5.38
CA GLN A 349 -20.63 13.29 -5.74
C GLN A 349 -20.27 12.56 -7.06
N TYR A 350 -19.28 13.03 -7.80
CA TYR A 350 -18.81 12.40 -9.05
C TYR A 350 -17.39 11.84 -8.93
N ALA A 351 -16.91 11.70 -7.69
CA ALA A 351 -15.64 11.06 -7.39
C ALA A 351 -15.86 9.88 -6.42
N PRO A 352 -16.58 8.82 -6.84
CA PRO A 352 -16.80 7.64 -6.02
C PRO A 352 -15.52 6.80 -5.90
N GLU A 353 -15.41 5.99 -4.85
CA GLU A 353 -14.27 5.10 -4.60
C GLU A 353 -13.90 4.23 -5.82
N PRO A 354 -14.84 3.59 -6.57
CA PRO A 354 -14.46 2.77 -7.72
C PRO A 354 -13.76 3.55 -8.85
N LEU A 355 -13.92 4.88 -8.90
CA LEU A 355 -13.14 5.70 -9.83
C LEU A 355 -11.64 5.66 -9.46
N GLY A 356 -11.32 5.74 -8.16
CA GLY A 356 -9.96 5.62 -7.64
C GLY A 356 -9.39 4.24 -7.88
N ASP A 357 -10.20 3.20 -7.64
CA ASP A 357 -9.77 1.81 -7.77
C ASP A 357 -9.40 1.40 -9.19
N TYR A 358 -10.00 2.03 -10.19
CA TYR A 358 -9.82 1.56 -11.57
C TYR A 358 -9.23 2.60 -12.53
N MET A 359 -9.60 3.89 -12.44
CA MET A 359 -9.37 4.82 -13.54
C MET A 359 -8.70 6.15 -13.21
N ALA A 360 -8.76 6.62 -11.96
CA ALA A 360 -8.29 7.96 -11.61
C ALA A 360 -6.77 8.15 -11.75
N GLY A 361 -6.00 7.09 -11.59
CA GLY A 361 -4.55 7.12 -11.66
C GLY A 361 -3.81 6.98 -10.33
N PRO A 362 -4.24 7.61 -9.20
CA PRO A 362 -3.71 7.29 -7.88
C PRO A 362 -3.81 5.80 -7.57
N CYS A 363 -2.87 5.28 -6.78
CA CYS A 363 -2.86 3.86 -6.44
C CYS A 363 -3.95 3.52 -5.42
N HIS A 364 -4.63 2.39 -5.64
CA HIS A 364 -5.62 1.84 -4.71
C HIS A 364 -5.01 0.98 -3.59
N VAL A 365 -3.69 0.79 -3.58
CA VAL A 365 -3.00 0.13 -2.45
C VAL A 365 -2.82 1.16 -1.36
N LEU A 366 -3.77 1.20 -0.45
CA LEU A 366 -3.95 2.24 0.55
C LEU A 366 -3.70 1.70 1.96
N PRO A 367 -3.25 2.55 2.89
CA PRO A 367 -3.15 2.19 4.30
C PRO A 367 -4.53 2.00 4.92
N THR A 368 -4.70 0.89 5.64
CA THR A 368 -5.95 0.49 6.30
C THR A 368 -5.81 0.49 7.82
N SER A 369 -6.90 0.29 8.54
CA SER A 369 -6.89 0.07 10.00
C SER A 369 -6.26 1.23 10.79
N GLY A 370 -6.50 2.47 10.35
CA GLY A 370 -6.00 3.68 10.98
C GLY A 370 -4.51 3.94 10.76
N THR A 371 -3.84 3.19 9.89
CA THR A 371 -2.41 3.40 9.58
C THR A 371 -2.18 4.57 8.63
N ALA A 372 -3.22 5.11 7.99
CA ALA A 372 -3.15 6.32 7.17
C ALA A 372 -2.64 7.56 7.93
N ARG A 373 -2.56 7.50 9.27
CA ARG A 373 -1.92 8.53 10.10
C ARG A 373 -0.40 8.62 9.91
N PHE A 374 0.25 7.58 9.34
CA PHE A 374 1.70 7.52 9.18
C PHE A 374 2.16 6.76 7.94
N PHE A 375 1.29 6.00 7.28
CA PHE A 375 1.56 5.42 5.97
C PHE A 375 0.88 6.24 4.88
N SER A 376 1.52 6.29 3.72
CA SER A 376 0.98 6.86 2.49
C SER A 376 0.52 5.78 1.53
N PRO A 377 -0.32 6.09 0.53
CA PRO A 377 -0.60 5.20 -0.60
C PRO A 377 0.69 4.69 -1.26
N LEU A 378 0.64 3.49 -1.81
CA LEU A 378 1.72 3.01 -2.66
C LEU A 378 1.93 3.98 -3.84
N SER A 379 3.16 4.36 -4.08
CA SER A 379 3.53 5.33 -5.11
C SER A 379 4.94 5.06 -5.63
N THR A 380 5.45 5.91 -6.52
CA THR A 380 6.84 5.83 -6.97
C THR A 380 7.84 5.90 -5.81
N ASP A 381 7.58 6.72 -4.77
CA ASP A 381 8.44 6.83 -3.59
C ASP A 381 8.63 5.48 -2.86
N THR A 382 7.62 4.61 -2.92
CA THR A 382 7.70 3.25 -2.35
C THR A 382 8.83 2.43 -2.95
N PHE A 383 9.21 2.71 -4.19
CA PHE A 383 10.18 1.95 -4.98
C PHE A 383 11.51 2.67 -5.19
N LEU A 384 11.69 3.85 -4.59
CA LEU A 384 12.91 4.64 -4.73
C LEU A 384 13.89 4.38 -3.60
N LYS A 385 15.17 4.22 -3.97
CA LYS A 385 16.31 4.24 -3.04
C LYS A 385 16.98 5.60 -3.14
N LYS A 386 17.05 6.29 -2.00
CA LYS A 386 17.70 7.59 -1.86
C LYS A 386 18.99 7.43 -1.08
N THR A 387 20.09 8.05 -1.56
CA THR A 387 21.41 7.97 -0.91
C THR A 387 22.02 9.36 -0.86
N SER A 388 22.41 9.82 0.32
CA SER A 388 23.09 11.11 0.48
C SER A 388 24.48 11.06 -0.15
N VAL A 389 24.86 12.13 -0.85
CA VAL A 389 26.18 12.36 -1.41
C VAL A 389 26.80 13.55 -0.67
N ILE A 390 28.01 13.36 -0.17
CA ILE A 390 28.73 14.36 0.60
C ILE A 390 30.13 14.44 0.01
N GLU A 391 30.49 15.59 -0.55
CA GLU A 391 31.80 15.90 -1.09
C GLU A 391 32.30 17.23 -0.49
N TYR A 392 33.54 17.26 -0.04
CA TYR A 392 34.16 18.44 0.56
C TYR A 392 35.59 18.62 0.03
N THR A 393 35.94 19.86 -0.30
CA THR A 393 37.33 20.20 -0.53
C THR A 393 38.11 20.19 0.78
N ARG A 394 39.44 20.17 0.70
CA ARG A 394 40.30 20.24 1.87
C ARG A 394 39.99 21.48 2.72
N ASP A 395 39.93 22.65 2.08
CA ASP A 395 39.69 23.93 2.74
C ASP A 395 38.30 23.98 3.40
N ALA A 396 37.29 23.44 2.72
CA ALA A 396 35.95 23.33 3.28
C ALA A 396 35.94 22.44 4.56
N LEU A 397 36.60 21.29 4.53
CA LEU A 397 36.70 20.42 5.70
C LEU A 397 37.49 21.07 6.85
N GLU A 398 38.57 21.82 6.52
CA GLU A 398 39.43 22.50 7.51
C GLU A 398 38.60 23.51 8.33
N SER A 399 37.65 24.19 7.72
CA SER A 399 36.79 25.17 8.42
C SER A 399 35.90 24.54 9.50
N TYR A 400 35.64 23.23 9.43
CA TYR A 400 34.82 22.47 10.41
C TYR A 400 35.67 21.56 11.31
N ALA A 401 36.99 21.42 11.06
CA ALA A 401 37.81 20.39 11.67
C ALA A 401 37.80 20.45 13.20
N GLN A 402 37.95 21.63 13.78
CA GLN A 402 37.97 21.78 15.25
C GLN A 402 36.63 21.50 15.89
N ASP A 403 35.53 21.88 15.23
CA ASP A 403 34.19 21.62 15.74
C ASP A 403 33.85 20.13 15.70
N ILE A 404 34.22 19.44 14.62
CA ILE A 404 34.03 17.98 14.51
C ILE A 404 34.87 17.24 15.59
N ILE A 405 36.14 17.63 15.80
CA ILE A 405 37.00 17.04 16.82
C ILE A 405 36.36 17.25 18.21
N ALA A 406 35.94 18.47 18.53
CA ALA A 406 35.32 18.78 19.83
C ALA A 406 34.03 17.95 20.07
N LEU A 407 33.18 17.83 19.07
CA LEU A 407 31.96 17.02 19.14
C LEU A 407 32.29 15.53 19.34
N ALA A 408 33.21 14.98 18.55
CA ALA A 408 33.61 13.57 18.66
C ALA A 408 34.22 13.26 20.06
N GLN A 409 35.03 14.17 20.60
CA GLN A 409 35.60 14.03 21.92
C GLN A 409 34.53 14.10 23.03
N SER A 410 33.54 14.95 22.89
CA SER A 410 32.42 15.04 23.84
C SER A 410 31.63 13.74 23.92
N GLU A 411 31.60 12.97 22.83
CA GLU A 411 31.00 11.63 22.74
C GLU A 411 31.93 10.48 23.08
N HIS A 412 33.16 10.77 23.49
CA HIS A 412 34.24 9.80 23.77
C HIS A 412 34.58 8.93 22.53
N LEU A 413 34.51 9.53 21.34
CA LEU A 413 34.81 8.89 20.05
C LEU A 413 36.16 9.36 19.50
N ASP A 414 37.26 9.00 20.16
CA ASP A 414 38.62 9.47 19.82
C ASP A 414 39.06 9.09 18.41
N ALA A 415 38.62 7.94 17.89
CA ALA A 415 38.89 7.54 16.51
C ALA A 415 38.23 8.46 15.49
N HIS A 416 37.02 8.98 15.79
CA HIS A 416 36.35 9.97 14.96
C HIS A 416 37.09 11.29 14.93
N ALA A 417 37.52 11.78 16.12
CA ALA A 417 38.34 12.97 16.24
C ALA A 417 39.68 12.83 15.48
N ASN A 418 40.36 11.70 15.64
CA ASN A 418 41.60 11.40 14.95
C ASN A 418 41.42 11.30 13.43
N SER A 419 40.28 10.78 12.96
CA SER A 419 39.97 10.73 11.53
C SER A 419 40.00 12.12 10.87
N ILE A 420 39.65 13.17 11.59
CA ILE A 420 39.76 14.56 11.10
C ILE A 420 41.17 15.09 11.29
N ALA A 421 41.75 14.92 12.48
CA ALA A 421 43.06 15.47 12.84
C ALA A 421 44.19 15.05 11.87
N VAL A 422 44.22 13.77 11.47
CA VAL A 422 45.24 13.23 10.57
C VAL A 422 45.20 13.82 9.16
N ARG A 423 44.06 14.42 8.72
CA ARG A 423 43.96 15.07 7.42
C ARG A 423 44.62 16.43 7.34
N PHE A 424 44.94 17.00 8.52
CA PHE A 424 45.59 18.31 8.68
C PHE A 424 46.91 18.23 9.46
N ALA A 425 47.34 17.03 9.87
CA ALA A 425 48.69 16.84 10.38
C ALA A 425 49.64 17.13 9.23
N GLU A 426 50.58 18.07 9.43
CA GLU A 426 51.62 18.35 8.45
C GLU A 426 52.40 17.04 8.17
N GLU A 427 52.81 16.83 6.89
CA GLU A 427 53.72 15.77 6.48
C GLU A 427 55.18 16.08 7.01
N ASN A 428 55.30 16.20 8.31
CA ASN A 428 56.58 16.54 8.93
C ASN A 428 57.45 15.33 9.28
N ASP A 429 57.34 14.18 8.58
CA ASP A 429 58.16 12.99 8.88
C ASP A 429 58.77 12.28 7.64
N ASN A 430 59.07 12.98 6.55
CA ASN A 430 59.82 12.38 5.44
C ASN A 430 61.30 12.83 5.33
N GLU A 431 61.88 13.41 6.37
CA GLU A 431 63.35 13.70 6.39
C GLU A 431 64.18 12.85 7.36
N ASN A 432 63.62 11.80 7.95
CA ASN A 432 64.40 10.91 8.83
C ASN A 432 64.09 9.42 8.63
N ARG A 433 64.22 8.92 7.37
CA ARG A 433 64.51 7.48 7.13
C ARG A 433 65.48 7.29 6.01
#